data_e859f829b95457298e2c5c2d63ff66fd
#
_entry.id   e859f829b95457298e2c5c2d63ff66fd
#
_cell.length_a   1.000
_cell.length_b   1.000
_cell.length_c   1.000
_cell.angle_alpha   90.00
_cell.angle_beta   90.00
_cell.angle_gamma   90.00
#
_symmetry.space_group_name_H-M   'P 1'
#
loop_
_entity.id
_entity.type
_entity.pdbx_description
1 polymer ?
#
loop_
_entity_poly.entity_id
_entity_poly.type
_entity_poly.pdbx_seq_one_letter_code
_entity_poly.pdbx_strand_id
1 'polypeptide(L)'
;MTEKNQQEKMAAERQVELFTKAFEKAKENNGIWLANDGRKAPALYQKHLQVSAFNAIVLGMHAAQNGYKTNQYTLFSEAKKRGESVQSKEKGVPFLWYNWNEYVNKHNPEDKISRADYQALPSNRQADYKGIRSREVRALFNIEQTTLPMVDKTAYEATVQEHGRLSDRNDVECASTAIRQGVENLLDKARENMVEIRSDSTGVAHYDSKKDIIFLPKASSYEHYEDYARDAVSLLVTATGHGQRLAREGMIIKNGKASAEDSIKQERLITEVATAVKLQELGISAKLSPESMVMTDYWARELKENPCLIDILERDVNNAVDMLHKAERGEKVELNSKT
;
A
#
# COMPACT_ATOMS: atom_id res chain seq x y z
N MET A 1 25.02 1.33 17.55
CA MET A 1 23.93 1.33 16.55
C MET A 1 24.51 1.97 15.30
N THR A 2 24.43 1.33 14.14
CA THR A 2 24.96 1.92 12.91
C THR A 2 24.08 3.09 12.47
N GLU A 3 24.64 4.05 11.74
CA GLU A 3 23.92 5.21 11.19
C GLU A 3 22.68 4.77 10.37
N LYS A 4 22.80 3.68 9.61
CA LYS A 4 21.71 3.06 8.85
C LYS A 4 20.56 2.62 9.76
N ASN A 5 20.83 1.93 10.86
CA ASN A 5 19.80 1.48 11.80
C ASN A 5 19.08 2.67 12.47
N GLN A 6 19.78 3.78 12.68
CA GLN A 6 19.17 4.99 13.24
C GLN A 6 18.23 5.66 12.24
N GLN A 7 18.61 5.73 10.96
CA GLN A 7 17.76 6.26 9.90
C GLN A 7 16.50 5.40 9.70
N GLU A 8 16.63 4.08 9.71
CA GLU A 8 15.49 3.16 9.61
C GLU A 8 14.52 3.32 10.79
N LYS A 9 15.04 3.45 12.00
CA LYS A 9 14.22 3.70 13.20
C LYS A 9 13.45 5.02 13.11
N MET A 10 14.13 6.12 12.76
CA MET A 10 13.48 7.43 12.59
C MET A 10 12.41 7.41 11.49
N ALA A 11 12.63 6.64 10.43
CA ALA A 11 11.65 6.47 9.36
C ALA A 11 10.40 5.73 9.86
N ALA A 12 10.58 4.63 10.58
CA ALA A 12 9.47 3.89 11.16
C ALA A 12 8.66 4.75 12.14
N GLU A 13 9.33 5.49 13.03
CA GLU A 13 8.68 6.43 13.96
C GLU A 13 7.85 7.49 13.21
N ARG A 14 8.37 8.03 12.10
CA ARG A 14 7.64 9.00 11.29
C ARG A 14 6.42 8.39 10.58
N GLN A 15 6.52 7.16 10.11
CA GLN A 15 5.39 6.43 9.54
C GLN A 15 4.33 6.12 10.60
N VAL A 16 4.74 5.72 11.82
CA VAL A 16 3.83 5.54 12.96
C VAL A 16 3.05 6.82 13.28
N GLU A 17 3.70 8.00 13.25
CA GLU A 17 3.00 9.28 13.43
C GLU A 17 1.90 9.49 12.38
N LEU A 18 2.18 9.16 11.09
CA LEU A 18 1.20 9.31 10.01
C LEU A 18 -0.02 8.41 10.23
N PHE A 19 0.21 7.13 10.58
CA PHE A 19 -0.87 6.19 10.88
C PHE A 19 -1.68 6.63 12.11
N THR A 20 -1.01 7.05 13.18
CA THR A 20 -1.68 7.51 14.41
C THR A 20 -2.62 8.68 14.10
N LYS A 21 -2.16 9.69 13.38
CA LYS A 21 -2.99 10.83 12.96
C LYS A 21 -4.14 10.42 12.04
N ALA A 22 -3.90 9.44 11.16
CA ALA A 22 -4.95 8.92 10.30
C ALA A 22 -6.04 8.21 11.10
N PHE A 23 -5.69 7.43 12.13
CA PHE A 23 -6.65 6.77 13.02
C PHE A 23 -7.43 7.80 13.89
N GLU A 24 -6.78 8.86 14.37
CA GLU A 24 -7.46 9.96 15.04
C GLU A 24 -8.49 10.61 14.11
N LYS A 25 -8.10 10.90 12.87
CA LYS A 25 -9.01 11.45 11.86
C LYS A 25 -10.18 10.52 11.54
N ALA A 26 -9.99 9.20 11.55
CA ALA A 26 -11.07 8.24 11.35
C ALA A 26 -12.16 8.40 12.40
N LYS A 27 -11.79 8.61 13.67
CA LYS A 27 -12.75 8.79 14.78
C LYS A 27 -13.60 10.05 14.61
N GLU A 28 -13.01 11.11 14.05
CA GLU A 28 -13.68 12.39 13.83
C GLU A 28 -14.54 12.39 12.55
N ASN A 29 -14.24 11.49 11.59
CA ASN A 29 -14.80 11.52 10.25
C ASN A 29 -15.52 10.21 9.86
N ASN A 30 -16.37 9.72 10.74
CA ASN A 30 -17.22 8.53 10.51
C ASN A 30 -16.46 7.34 9.89
N GLY A 31 -15.26 7.06 10.40
CA GLY A 31 -14.39 5.97 9.96
C GLY A 31 -13.51 6.30 8.75
N ILE A 32 -13.69 7.43 8.07
CA ILE A 32 -12.88 7.80 6.92
C ILE A 32 -11.53 8.35 7.41
N TRP A 33 -10.47 7.58 7.19
CA TRP A 33 -9.11 7.94 7.59
C TRP A 33 -8.24 8.45 6.43
N LEU A 34 -8.62 8.10 5.19
CA LEU A 34 -8.02 8.65 3.98
C LEU A 34 -9.13 8.89 2.95
N ALA A 35 -9.55 10.15 2.83
CA ALA A 35 -10.54 10.55 1.84
C ALA A 35 -9.96 10.49 0.43
N ASN A 36 -10.77 10.04 -0.53
CA ASN A 36 -10.47 10.26 -1.93
C ASN A 36 -11.03 11.62 -2.35
N ASP A 37 -10.15 12.55 -2.66
CA ASP A 37 -10.48 13.89 -3.14
C ASP A 37 -10.17 14.07 -4.64
N GLY A 38 -9.95 12.95 -5.33
CA GLY A 38 -9.69 12.90 -6.77
C GLY A 38 -8.24 13.16 -7.16
N ARG A 39 -7.31 13.32 -6.19
CA ARG A 39 -5.89 13.34 -6.51
C ARG A 39 -5.48 12.01 -7.14
N LYS A 40 -4.69 12.06 -8.20
CA LYS A 40 -4.13 10.84 -8.77
C LYS A 40 -3.18 10.15 -7.77
N ALA A 41 -2.98 8.85 -7.99
CA ALA A 41 -2.10 8.02 -7.15
C ALA A 41 -0.73 8.67 -6.93
N PRO A 42 -0.11 8.48 -5.76
CA PRO A 42 1.22 9.00 -5.47
C PRO A 42 2.27 8.55 -6.49
N ALA A 43 3.05 9.51 -6.98
CA ALA A 43 4.09 9.26 -7.97
C ALA A 43 5.32 10.15 -7.74
N LEU A 44 6.44 9.76 -8.32
CA LEU A 44 7.63 10.60 -8.37
C LEU A 44 7.53 11.58 -9.53
N TYR A 45 7.59 12.86 -9.23
CA TYR A 45 7.51 13.94 -10.19
C TYR A 45 8.54 13.80 -11.29
N GLN A 46 8.09 13.81 -12.54
CA GLN A 46 8.89 13.61 -13.75
C GLN A 46 9.69 12.31 -13.78
N LYS A 47 9.24 11.27 -13.07
CA LYS A 47 9.85 9.93 -13.13
C LYS A 47 8.79 8.85 -13.24
N HIS A 48 9.01 7.95 -14.18
CA HIS A 48 8.19 6.74 -14.35
C HIS A 48 8.68 5.63 -13.41
N LEU A 49 8.56 5.86 -12.09
CA LEU A 49 8.87 4.85 -11.10
C LEU A 49 7.59 4.38 -10.43
N GLN A 50 7.39 3.07 -10.43
CA GLN A 50 6.26 2.48 -9.72
C GLN A 50 6.47 2.62 -8.21
N VAL A 51 5.49 3.21 -7.54
CA VAL A 51 5.44 3.33 -6.09
C VAL A 51 4.81 2.06 -5.54
N SER A 52 5.44 1.41 -4.54
CA SER A 52 4.85 0.23 -3.89
C SER A 52 3.57 0.60 -3.13
N ALA A 53 2.69 -0.38 -2.91
CA ALA A 53 1.40 -0.19 -2.23
C ALA A 53 1.55 0.51 -0.87
N PHE A 54 2.48 0.05 -0.04
CA PHE A 54 2.75 0.67 1.25
C PHE A 54 3.29 2.10 1.14
N ASN A 55 4.21 2.35 0.22
CA ASN A 55 4.67 3.72 -0.03
C ASN A 55 3.52 4.62 -0.53
N ALA A 56 2.64 4.10 -1.39
CA ALA A 56 1.51 4.87 -1.89
C ALA A 56 0.57 5.34 -0.75
N ILE A 57 0.24 4.45 0.19
CA ILE A 57 -0.61 4.84 1.34
C ILE A 57 0.09 5.84 2.25
N VAL A 58 1.39 5.67 2.52
CA VAL A 58 2.19 6.61 3.33
C VAL A 58 2.26 7.99 2.69
N LEU A 59 2.53 8.07 1.39
CA LEU A 59 2.56 9.33 0.66
C LEU A 59 1.17 9.99 0.59
N GLY A 60 0.13 9.20 0.36
CA GLY A 60 -1.27 9.67 0.36
C GLY A 60 -1.69 10.27 1.70
N MET A 61 -1.39 9.59 2.81
CA MET A 61 -1.62 10.12 4.16
C MET A 61 -0.84 11.42 4.41
N HIS A 62 0.44 11.46 4.01
CA HIS A 62 1.26 12.66 4.16
C HIS A 62 0.68 13.85 3.39
N ALA A 63 0.26 13.64 2.13
CA ALA A 63 -0.36 14.71 1.35
C ALA A 63 -1.70 15.17 1.95
N ALA A 64 -2.54 14.23 2.41
CA ALA A 64 -3.82 14.55 3.01
C ALA A 64 -3.69 15.31 4.33
N GLN A 65 -2.74 14.93 5.19
CA GLN A 65 -2.49 15.57 6.49
C GLN A 65 -1.90 16.97 6.37
N ASN A 66 -1.16 17.26 5.29
CA ASN A 66 -0.57 18.57 5.04
C ASN A 66 -1.40 19.44 4.07
N GLY A 67 -2.51 18.92 3.56
CA GLY A 67 -3.39 19.67 2.68
C GLY A 67 -2.84 19.92 1.27
N TYR A 68 -1.81 19.19 0.83
CA TYR A 68 -1.23 19.37 -0.50
C TYR A 68 -2.24 19.10 -1.62
N LYS A 69 -2.11 19.84 -2.70
CA LYS A 69 -3.00 19.74 -3.87
C LYS A 69 -2.74 18.48 -4.69
N THR A 70 -1.49 17.96 -4.68
CA THR A 70 -1.09 16.81 -5.46
C THR A 70 -0.44 15.73 -4.62
N ASN A 71 -0.39 14.50 -5.15
CA ASN A 71 0.40 13.39 -4.62
C ASN A 71 1.73 13.23 -5.38
N GLN A 72 2.29 14.35 -5.91
CA GLN A 72 3.55 14.33 -6.64
C GLN A 72 4.71 14.62 -5.71
N TYR A 73 5.71 13.75 -5.73
CA TYR A 73 6.85 13.77 -4.81
C TYR A 73 8.18 13.80 -5.54
N THR A 74 9.20 14.35 -4.92
CA THR A 74 10.55 14.42 -5.49
C THR A 74 11.62 14.11 -4.44
N LEU A 75 12.76 13.62 -4.89
CA LEU A 75 13.98 13.56 -4.08
C LEU A 75 14.62 14.95 -4.01
N PHE A 76 15.29 15.24 -2.90
CA PHE A 76 16.07 16.47 -2.75
C PHE A 76 17.08 16.70 -3.90
N SER A 77 17.79 15.62 -4.28
CA SER A 77 18.77 15.67 -5.38
C SER A 77 18.14 15.95 -6.75
N GLU A 78 16.92 15.47 -6.98
CA GLU A 78 16.21 15.69 -8.24
C GLU A 78 15.64 17.12 -8.32
N ALA A 79 15.08 17.62 -7.22
CA ALA A 79 14.68 19.03 -7.14
C ALA A 79 15.86 19.95 -7.44
N LYS A 80 17.04 19.70 -6.79
CA LYS A 80 18.23 20.49 -7.04
C LYS A 80 18.71 20.44 -8.50
N LYS A 81 18.61 19.29 -9.18
CA LYS A 81 18.97 19.18 -10.61
C LYS A 81 18.07 20.04 -11.51
N ARG A 82 16.82 20.26 -11.13
CA ARG A 82 15.88 21.14 -11.84
C ARG A 82 16.01 22.62 -11.45
N GLY A 83 16.98 22.98 -10.60
CA GLY A 83 17.12 24.35 -10.09
C GLY A 83 16.16 24.73 -8.96
N GLU A 84 15.48 23.75 -8.40
CA GLU A 84 14.57 23.90 -7.26
C GLU A 84 15.32 23.69 -5.93
N SER A 85 14.72 24.18 -4.84
CA SER A 85 15.17 23.93 -3.48
C SER A 85 14.01 23.45 -2.62
N VAL A 86 14.28 22.60 -1.64
CA VAL A 86 13.30 22.32 -0.58
C VAL A 86 13.22 23.56 0.32
N GLN A 87 12.01 23.97 0.66
CA GLN A 87 11.76 25.14 1.49
C GLN A 87 12.32 24.94 2.92
N SER A 88 12.69 26.03 3.56
CA SER A 88 13.28 25.99 4.91
C SER A 88 12.31 25.34 5.90
N LYS A 89 12.82 24.50 6.79
CA LYS A 89 12.09 23.74 7.84
C LYS A 89 11.18 22.63 7.34
N GLU A 90 11.06 22.42 6.03
CA GLU A 90 10.28 21.30 5.50
C GLU A 90 10.95 19.96 5.83
N LYS A 91 10.11 18.99 6.18
CA LYS A 91 10.54 17.62 6.50
C LYS A 91 10.01 16.66 5.47
N GLY A 92 10.92 15.91 4.85
CA GLY A 92 10.53 14.85 3.92
C GLY A 92 9.80 13.70 4.61
N VAL A 93 9.00 13.00 3.82
CA VAL A 93 8.34 11.77 4.23
C VAL A 93 9.25 10.57 3.92
N PRO A 94 9.39 9.59 4.82
CA PRO A 94 10.17 8.39 4.54
C PRO A 94 9.57 7.59 3.39
N PHE A 95 10.42 7.20 2.47
CA PHE A 95 10.10 6.37 1.33
C PHE A 95 11.02 5.16 1.32
N LEU A 96 10.44 3.97 1.29
CA LEU A 96 11.17 2.72 1.26
C LEU A 96 11.56 2.40 -0.18
N TRP A 97 12.86 2.50 -0.44
CA TRP A 97 13.46 2.25 -1.74
C TRP A 97 14.10 0.87 -1.76
N TYR A 98 13.80 0.10 -2.78
CA TYR A 98 14.38 -1.22 -2.94
C TYR A 98 15.32 -1.29 -4.14
N ASN A 99 16.52 -1.78 -3.87
CA ASN A 99 17.55 -1.98 -4.88
C ASN A 99 17.89 -3.46 -5.03
N TRP A 100 18.24 -3.86 -6.23
CA TRP A 100 18.80 -5.16 -6.57
C TRP A 100 20.24 -4.96 -7.05
N ASN A 101 21.07 -4.38 -6.20
CA ASN A 101 22.41 -3.97 -6.54
C ASN A 101 23.49 -4.98 -6.11
N GLU A 102 23.12 -5.95 -5.29
CA GLU A 102 24.00 -7.00 -4.80
C GLU A 102 23.48 -8.38 -5.21
N TYR A 103 24.41 -9.26 -5.48
CA TYR A 103 24.17 -10.66 -5.79
C TYR A 103 25.02 -11.52 -4.87
N VAL A 104 24.46 -12.61 -4.32
CA VAL A 104 25.13 -13.57 -3.46
C VAL A 104 25.22 -14.91 -4.15
N ASN A 105 26.36 -15.57 -4.03
CA ASN A 105 26.55 -16.91 -4.51
C ASN A 105 25.67 -17.89 -3.73
N LYS A 106 24.91 -18.72 -4.44
CA LYS A 106 23.96 -19.69 -3.85
C LYS A 106 24.64 -20.76 -2.99
N HIS A 107 25.91 -21.02 -3.25
CA HIS A 107 26.72 -22.03 -2.57
C HIS A 107 27.69 -21.45 -1.54
N ASN A 108 27.95 -20.13 -1.60
CA ASN A 108 28.82 -19.42 -0.65
C ASN A 108 28.21 -18.06 -0.30
N PRO A 109 27.51 -17.91 0.84
CA PRO A 109 26.86 -16.66 1.25
C PRO A 109 27.83 -15.47 1.49
N GLU A 110 29.10 -15.72 1.71
CA GLU A 110 30.12 -14.68 1.89
C GLU A 110 30.59 -14.09 0.55
N ASP A 111 30.39 -14.82 -0.55
CA ASP A 111 30.71 -14.36 -1.90
C ASP A 111 29.57 -13.47 -2.43
N LYS A 112 29.75 -12.17 -2.27
CA LYS A 112 28.81 -11.13 -2.72
C LYS A 112 29.47 -10.25 -3.76
N ILE A 113 28.75 -10.02 -4.84
CA ILE A 113 29.20 -9.17 -5.95
C ILE A 113 28.18 -8.07 -6.26
N SER A 114 28.68 -6.99 -6.85
CA SER A 114 27.82 -5.90 -7.32
C SER A 114 26.97 -6.33 -8.53
N ARG A 115 25.94 -5.55 -8.85
CA ARG A 115 25.15 -5.74 -10.09
C ARG A 115 26.02 -5.60 -11.33
N ALA A 116 27.01 -4.70 -11.32
CA ALA A 116 27.93 -4.50 -12.44
C ALA A 116 28.79 -5.73 -12.65
N ASP A 117 29.38 -6.28 -11.57
CA ASP A 117 30.19 -7.50 -11.62
C ASP A 117 29.35 -8.70 -12.06
N TYR A 118 28.12 -8.84 -11.55
CA TYR A 118 27.18 -9.89 -11.99
C TYR A 118 26.91 -9.81 -13.48
N GLN A 119 26.65 -8.62 -14.02
CA GLN A 119 26.41 -8.42 -15.45
C GLN A 119 27.63 -8.72 -16.33
N ALA A 120 28.84 -8.57 -15.76
CA ALA A 120 30.09 -8.90 -16.43
C ALA A 120 30.42 -10.41 -16.41
N LEU A 121 29.74 -11.21 -15.56
CA LEU A 121 29.96 -12.67 -15.52
C LEU A 121 29.40 -13.34 -16.79
N PRO A 122 30.08 -14.43 -17.24
CA PRO A 122 29.50 -15.33 -18.24
C PRO A 122 28.16 -15.92 -17.75
N SER A 123 27.23 -16.17 -18.68
CA SER A 123 25.87 -16.63 -18.36
C SER A 123 25.82 -17.90 -17.51
N ASN A 124 26.76 -18.84 -17.69
CA ASN A 124 26.87 -20.05 -16.90
C ASN A 124 27.25 -19.75 -15.42
N ARG A 125 28.02 -18.70 -15.17
CA ARG A 125 28.39 -18.28 -13.81
C ARG A 125 27.31 -17.42 -13.16
N GLN A 126 26.52 -16.67 -13.93
CA GLN A 126 25.38 -15.92 -13.43
C GLN A 126 24.33 -16.83 -12.74
N ALA A 127 24.19 -18.07 -13.21
CA ALA A 127 23.30 -19.06 -12.62
C ALA A 127 23.64 -19.42 -11.16
N ASP A 128 24.89 -19.25 -10.75
CA ASP A 128 25.36 -19.52 -9.37
C ASP A 128 24.97 -18.43 -8.39
N TYR A 129 24.52 -17.28 -8.85
CA TYR A 129 24.18 -16.13 -8.02
C TYR A 129 22.67 -15.86 -7.97
N LYS A 130 22.22 -15.31 -6.85
CA LYS A 130 20.85 -14.77 -6.69
C LYS A 130 20.95 -13.30 -6.26
N GLY A 131 20.07 -12.46 -6.81
CA GLY A 131 19.96 -11.08 -6.39
C GLY A 131 19.51 -10.96 -4.92
N ILE A 132 20.12 -10.03 -4.20
CA ILE A 132 19.69 -9.65 -2.86
C ILE A 132 18.92 -8.33 -2.98
N ARG A 133 17.70 -8.33 -2.46
CA ARG A 133 16.93 -7.11 -2.31
C ARG A 133 17.45 -6.34 -1.10
N SER A 134 18.09 -5.20 -1.33
CA SER A 134 18.48 -4.27 -0.27
C SER A 134 17.42 -3.18 -0.11
N ARG A 135 17.12 -2.81 1.12
CA ARG A 135 16.20 -1.72 1.46
C ARG A 135 17.02 -0.50 1.87
N GLU A 136 16.64 0.64 1.33
CA GLU A 136 17.14 1.96 1.72
C GLU A 136 15.96 2.84 2.11
N VAL A 137 16.15 3.68 3.10
CA VAL A 137 15.20 4.75 3.42
C VAL A 137 15.68 6.04 2.75
N ARG A 138 14.79 6.66 1.99
CA ARG A 138 15.01 7.96 1.37
C ARG A 138 13.94 8.93 1.83
N ALA A 139 14.26 10.21 1.92
CA ALA A 139 13.29 11.26 2.16
C ALA A 139 12.75 11.78 0.83
N LEU A 140 11.42 11.75 0.68
CA LEU A 140 10.73 12.41 -0.41
C LEU A 140 10.05 13.69 0.10
N PHE A 141 9.96 14.66 -0.78
CA PHE A 141 9.28 15.92 -0.54
C PHE A 141 8.14 16.06 -1.55
N ASN A 142 6.96 16.44 -1.08
CA ASN A 142 5.91 16.86 -2.00
C ASN A 142 6.41 18.05 -2.82
N ILE A 143 6.03 18.16 -4.07
CA ILE A 143 6.46 19.29 -4.92
C ILE A 143 6.08 20.65 -4.33
N GLU A 144 5.03 20.71 -3.50
CA GLU A 144 4.62 21.92 -2.76
C GLU A 144 5.54 22.27 -1.58
N GLN A 145 6.38 21.35 -1.13
CA GLN A 145 7.45 21.60 -0.16
C GLN A 145 8.72 22.13 -0.83
N THR A 146 8.73 22.25 -2.14
CA THR A 146 9.85 22.80 -2.92
C THR A 146 9.56 24.20 -3.39
N THR A 147 10.55 24.84 -3.99
CA THR A 147 10.38 26.15 -4.66
C THR A 147 9.74 26.03 -6.04
N LEU A 148 9.35 24.86 -6.52
CA LEU A 148 8.72 24.65 -7.84
C LEU A 148 7.53 25.62 -8.08
N PRO A 149 6.57 25.82 -7.13
CA PRO A 149 5.46 26.74 -7.34
C PRO A 149 5.88 28.19 -7.58
N MET A 150 7.11 28.56 -7.20
CA MET A 150 7.65 29.91 -7.34
C MET A 150 8.58 30.05 -8.54
N VAL A 151 9.43 29.05 -8.81
CA VAL A 151 10.44 29.13 -9.88
C VAL A 151 9.93 28.67 -11.23
N ASP A 152 8.96 27.75 -11.26
CA ASP A 152 8.25 27.32 -12.48
C ASP A 152 6.76 27.12 -12.19
N LYS A 153 6.08 28.25 -12.05
CA LYS A 153 4.64 28.29 -11.77
C LYS A 153 3.83 27.55 -12.84
N THR A 154 4.24 27.65 -14.10
CA THR A 154 3.54 27.03 -15.24
C THR A 154 3.59 25.50 -15.13
N ALA A 155 4.76 24.92 -14.88
CA ALA A 155 4.90 23.49 -14.69
C ALA A 155 4.13 22.99 -13.44
N TYR A 156 4.14 23.75 -12.36
CA TYR A 156 3.37 23.43 -11.15
C TYR A 156 1.86 23.44 -11.43
N GLU A 157 1.33 24.49 -12.06
CA GLU A 157 -0.10 24.61 -12.39
C GLU A 157 -0.55 23.50 -13.34
N ALA A 158 0.26 23.17 -14.36
CA ALA A 158 -0.01 22.04 -15.24
C ALA A 158 -0.08 20.72 -14.47
N THR A 159 0.83 20.51 -13.50
CA THR A 159 0.83 19.33 -12.65
C THR A 159 -0.42 19.27 -11.76
N VAL A 160 -0.87 20.39 -11.20
CA VAL A 160 -2.11 20.46 -10.42
C VAL A 160 -3.33 20.15 -11.30
N GLN A 161 -3.38 20.67 -12.53
CA GLN A 161 -4.47 20.36 -13.47
C GLN A 161 -4.52 18.87 -13.84
N GLU A 162 -3.39 18.22 -13.95
CA GLU A 162 -3.34 16.80 -14.34
C GLU A 162 -3.52 15.83 -13.15
N HIS A 163 -2.93 16.15 -12.00
CA HIS A 163 -2.80 15.24 -10.86
C HIS A 163 -3.45 15.71 -9.56
N GLY A 164 -4.00 16.90 -9.56
CA GLY A 164 -4.55 17.56 -8.37
C GLY A 164 -5.92 17.03 -7.95
N ARG A 165 -6.45 17.63 -6.88
CA ARG A 165 -7.81 17.37 -6.41
C ARG A 165 -8.84 17.71 -7.50
N LEU A 166 -10.00 17.03 -7.45
CA LEU A 166 -11.09 17.38 -8.37
C LEU A 166 -11.51 18.86 -8.27
N SER A 167 -11.49 19.43 -7.05
CA SER A 167 -11.76 20.85 -6.83
C SER A 167 -10.74 21.80 -7.47
N ASP A 168 -9.53 21.34 -7.71
CA ASP A 168 -8.42 22.11 -8.26
C ASP A 168 -8.26 21.91 -9.78
N ARG A 169 -9.07 21.02 -10.39
CA ARG A 169 -9.08 20.70 -11.83
C ARG A 169 -10.31 21.29 -12.52
N ASN A 170 -10.19 21.55 -13.80
CA ASN A 170 -11.30 22.03 -14.62
C ASN A 170 -12.25 20.91 -15.08
N ASP A 171 -11.86 19.63 -14.89
CA ASP A 171 -12.60 18.47 -15.37
C ASP A 171 -13.40 17.85 -14.23
N VAL A 172 -14.72 17.80 -14.38
CA VAL A 172 -15.60 17.02 -13.51
C VAL A 172 -15.97 15.75 -14.26
N GLU A 173 -15.13 14.73 -14.20
CA GLU A 173 -15.47 13.43 -14.77
C GLU A 173 -16.48 12.70 -13.86
N CYS A 174 -17.47 12.04 -14.46
CA CYS A 174 -18.49 11.29 -13.74
C CYS A 174 -17.86 10.01 -13.14
N ALA A 175 -17.24 10.13 -11.97
CA ALA A 175 -16.45 9.08 -11.32
C ALA A 175 -17.26 7.83 -10.94
N SER A 176 -18.57 7.96 -10.69
CA SER A 176 -19.38 6.86 -10.12
C SER A 176 -19.49 5.62 -11.02
N THR A 177 -19.61 5.78 -12.33
CA THR A 177 -19.68 4.65 -13.27
C THR A 177 -18.32 3.95 -13.39
N ALA A 178 -17.23 4.71 -13.47
CA ALA A 178 -15.88 4.17 -13.55
C ALA A 178 -15.50 3.40 -12.27
N ILE A 179 -15.90 3.91 -11.10
CA ILE A 179 -15.73 3.23 -9.81
C ILE A 179 -16.44 1.87 -9.80
N ARG A 180 -17.73 1.84 -10.18
CA ARG A 180 -18.49 0.58 -10.24
C ARG A 180 -17.86 -0.43 -11.19
N GLN A 181 -17.50 0.01 -12.39
CA GLN A 181 -16.81 -0.82 -13.38
C GLN A 181 -15.49 -1.37 -12.85
N GLY A 182 -14.72 -0.56 -12.14
CA GLY A 182 -13.44 -0.97 -11.53
C GLY A 182 -13.62 -2.06 -10.46
N VAL A 183 -14.60 -1.90 -9.57
CA VAL A 183 -14.89 -2.89 -8.52
C VAL A 183 -15.40 -4.21 -9.12
N GLU A 184 -16.34 -4.17 -10.06
CA GLU A 184 -16.85 -5.38 -10.71
C GLU A 184 -15.75 -6.11 -11.49
N ASN A 185 -14.90 -5.36 -12.23
CA ASN A 185 -13.77 -5.96 -12.94
C ASN A 185 -12.78 -6.64 -11.96
N LEU A 186 -12.47 -6.00 -10.82
CA LEU A 186 -11.63 -6.59 -9.79
C LEU A 186 -12.23 -7.91 -9.25
N LEU A 187 -13.54 -7.92 -8.97
CA LEU A 187 -14.25 -9.11 -8.48
C LEU A 187 -14.27 -10.24 -9.51
N ASP A 188 -14.54 -9.93 -10.77
CA ASP A 188 -14.55 -10.92 -11.84
C ASP A 188 -13.15 -11.52 -12.05
N LYS A 189 -12.13 -10.68 -12.10
CA LYS A 189 -10.73 -11.13 -12.23
C LYS A 189 -10.25 -11.94 -11.02
N ALA A 190 -10.65 -11.56 -9.81
CA ALA A 190 -10.34 -12.33 -8.62
C ALA A 190 -11.07 -13.69 -8.60
N ARG A 191 -12.31 -13.75 -9.06
CA ARG A 191 -13.09 -15.00 -9.20
C ARG A 191 -12.46 -15.95 -10.22
N GLU A 192 -11.97 -15.42 -11.33
CA GLU A 192 -11.28 -16.21 -12.36
C GLU A 192 -9.91 -16.74 -11.92
N ASN A 193 -9.15 -15.95 -11.15
CA ASN A 193 -7.73 -16.15 -11.00
C ASN A 193 -7.25 -16.42 -9.57
N MET A 194 -8.08 -16.20 -8.52
CA MET A 194 -7.59 -16.24 -7.14
C MET A 194 -8.49 -17.04 -6.18
N VAL A 195 -9.78 -16.72 -6.07
CA VAL A 195 -10.67 -17.25 -5.03
C VAL A 195 -12.11 -17.35 -5.51
N GLU A 196 -12.82 -18.38 -5.08
CA GLU A 196 -14.24 -18.52 -5.37
C GLU A 196 -15.04 -17.45 -4.62
N ILE A 197 -15.94 -16.75 -5.34
CA ILE A 197 -16.83 -15.73 -4.78
C ILE A 197 -18.28 -16.16 -5.05
N ARG A 198 -19.05 -16.35 -3.98
CA ARG A 198 -20.48 -16.71 -4.04
C ARG A 198 -21.35 -15.56 -3.56
N SER A 199 -22.53 -15.45 -4.16
CA SER A 199 -23.54 -14.53 -3.62
C SER A 199 -24.09 -15.10 -2.32
N ASP A 200 -24.15 -14.27 -1.28
CA ASP A 200 -24.78 -14.64 -0.01
C ASP A 200 -26.17 -14.02 0.12
N SER A 201 -27.13 -14.87 0.53
CA SER A 201 -28.50 -14.45 0.80
C SER A 201 -28.75 -14.06 2.26
N THR A 202 -27.78 -14.32 3.16
CA THR A 202 -27.92 -14.00 4.61
C THR A 202 -27.67 -12.52 4.90
N GLY A 203 -27.12 -11.78 3.94
CA GLY A 203 -26.79 -10.37 4.10
C GLY A 203 -25.48 -10.09 4.84
N VAL A 204 -24.69 -11.12 5.18
CA VAL A 204 -23.42 -10.98 5.91
C VAL A 204 -22.24 -11.30 5.00
N ALA A 205 -21.45 -10.27 4.67
CA ALA A 205 -20.20 -10.44 3.94
C ALA A 205 -19.14 -11.14 4.81
N HIS A 206 -18.61 -12.28 4.36
CA HIS A 206 -17.58 -13.01 5.10
C HIS A 206 -16.71 -13.90 4.21
N TYR A 207 -15.53 -14.26 4.71
CA TYR A 207 -14.63 -15.22 4.10
C TYR A 207 -14.53 -16.50 4.93
N ASP A 208 -14.88 -17.64 4.34
CA ASP A 208 -14.73 -18.97 4.94
C ASP A 208 -13.34 -19.50 4.59
N SER A 209 -12.40 -19.35 5.52
CA SER A 209 -11.00 -19.79 5.33
C SER A 209 -10.82 -21.31 5.24
N LYS A 210 -11.79 -22.12 5.70
CA LYS A 210 -11.73 -23.58 5.58
C LYS A 210 -12.12 -24.05 4.20
N LYS A 211 -13.08 -23.38 3.57
CA LYS A 211 -13.56 -23.70 2.22
C LYS A 211 -12.85 -22.88 1.14
N ASP A 212 -12.13 -21.85 1.55
CA ASP A 212 -11.52 -20.85 0.65
C ASP A 212 -12.55 -20.17 -0.26
N ILE A 213 -13.65 -19.72 0.34
CA ILE A 213 -14.78 -19.09 -0.38
C ILE A 213 -15.11 -17.74 0.26
N ILE A 214 -15.26 -16.72 -0.57
CA ILE A 214 -15.87 -15.45 -0.19
C ILE A 214 -17.37 -15.52 -0.39
N PHE A 215 -18.13 -15.15 0.64
CA PHE A 215 -19.57 -14.94 0.58
C PHE A 215 -19.83 -13.42 0.62
N LEU A 216 -20.34 -12.90 -0.50
CA LEU A 216 -20.57 -11.46 -0.68
C LEU A 216 -22.03 -11.22 -1.04
N PRO A 217 -22.80 -10.45 -0.24
CA PRO A 217 -24.14 -10.03 -0.59
C PRO A 217 -24.16 -9.20 -1.87
N LYS A 218 -25.31 -9.11 -2.53
CA LYS A 218 -25.44 -8.27 -3.73
C LYS A 218 -25.24 -6.80 -3.39
N ALA A 219 -24.66 -6.02 -4.30
CA ALA A 219 -24.49 -4.58 -4.12
C ALA A 219 -25.82 -3.85 -3.78
N SER A 220 -26.95 -4.34 -4.29
CA SER A 220 -28.27 -3.80 -3.99
C SER A 220 -28.74 -4.02 -2.54
N SER A 221 -28.04 -4.83 -1.75
CA SER A 221 -28.33 -5.06 -0.32
C SER A 221 -27.66 -4.01 0.59
N TYR A 222 -26.79 -3.17 0.03
CA TYR A 222 -26.10 -2.11 0.76
C TYR A 222 -26.80 -0.77 0.53
N GLU A 223 -26.82 0.07 1.55
CA GLU A 223 -27.35 1.43 1.45
C GLU A 223 -26.45 2.30 0.56
N HIS A 224 -25.12 2.13 0.71
CA HIS A 224 -24.13 2.86 -0.08
C HIS A 224 -23.22 1.87 -0.83
N TYR A 225 -22.95 2.17 -2.10
CA TYR A 225 -22.10 1.32 -2.94
C TYR A 225 -20.66 1.24 -2.41
N GLU A 226 -20.17 2.30 -1.79
CA GLU A 226 -18.85 2.38 -1.18
C GLU A 226 -18.68 1.35 -0.04
N ASP A 227 -19.72 1.06 0.73
CA ASP A 227 -19.69 0.03 1.78
C ASP A 227 -19.62 -1.37 1.16
N TYR A 228 -20.36 -1.63 0.06
CA TYR A 228 -20.22 -2.86 -0.73
C TYR A 228 -18.80 -3.02 -1.28
N ALA A 229 -18.25 -1.97 -1.89
CA ALA A 229 -16.90 -1.97 -2.46
C ALA A 229 -15.84 -2.21 -1.37
N ARG A 230 -15.99 -1.58 -0.20
CA ARG A 230 -15.10 -1.80 0.94
C ARG A 230 -15.13 -3.26 1.39
N ASP A 231 -16.30 -3.84 1.59
CA ASP A 231 -16.43 -5.24 2.03
C ASP A 231 -15.87 -6.20 0.99
N ALA A 232 -16.17 -5.98 -0.28
CA ALA A 232 -15.65 -6.78 -1.39
C ALA A 232 -14.12 -6.77 -1.41
N VAL A 233 -13.50 -5.59 -1.37
CA VAL A 233 -12.03 -5.43 -1.38
C VAL A 233 -11.42 -6.02 -0.10
N SER A 234 -12.00 -5.77 1.07
CA SER A 234 -11.51 -6.29 2.35
C SER A 234 -11.50 -7.82 2.38
N LEU A 235 -12.55 -8.47 1.85
CA LEU A 235 -12.61 -9.93 1.76
C LEU A 235 -11.59 -10.49 0.76
N LEU A 236 -11.35 -9.81 -0.36
CA LEU A 236 -10.30 -10.19 -1.30
C LEU A 236 -8.91 -10.09 -0.66
N VAL A 237 -8.62 -8.99 0.05
CA VAL A 237 -7.37 -8.84 0.82
C VAL A 237 -7.25 -9.92 1.88
N THR A 238 -8.31 -10.21 2.62
CA THR A 238 -8.32 -11.30 3.62
C THR A 238 -7.99 -12.64 2.97
N ALA A 239 -8.63 -12.96 1.84
CA ALA A 239 -8.36 -14.20 1.12
C ALA A 239 -6.90 -14.33 0.66
N THR A 240 -6.17 -13.22 0.37
CA THR A 240 -4.73 -13.30 0.07
C THR A 240 -3.92 -13.90 1.21
N GLY A 241 -4.38 -13.76 2.46
CA GLY A 241 -3.71 -14.30 3.66
C GLY A 241 -3.88 -15.79 3.89
N HIS A 242 -4.70 -16.48 3.09
CA HIS A 242 -4.96 -17.92 3.22
C HIS A 242 -3.67 -18.74 3.28
N GLY A 243 -3.69 -19.88 4.02
CA GLY A 243 -2.53 -20.73 4.22
C GLY A 243 -1.86 -21.24 2.93
N GLN A 244 -2.64 -21.42 1.88
CA GLN A 244 -2.14 -21.83 0.55
C GLN A 244 -1.69 -20.64 -0.33
N ARG A 245 -1.78 -19.40 0.14
CA ARG A 245 -1.31 -18.19 -0.58
C ARG A 245 -0.17 -17.52 0.19
N LEU A 246 -0.41 -16.40 0.82
CA LEU A 246 0.62 -15.68 1.60
C LEU A 246 0.87 -16.29 2.97
N ALA A 247 -0.01 -17.18 3.45
CA ALA A 247 0.09 -17.87 4.73
C ALA A 247 0.37 -16.90 5.90
N ARG A 248 -0.37 -15.76 5.94
CA ARG A 248 -0.16 -14.77 6.99
C ARG A 248 -0.53 -15.36 8.35
N GLU A 249 0.27 -15.06 9.37
CA GLU A 249 0.20 -15.71 10.67
C GLU A 249 -1.17 -15.59 11.33
N GLY A 250 -1.82 -14.44 11.22
CA GLY A 250 -3.17 -14.22 11.76
C GLY A 250 -4.28 -15.04 11.11
N MET A 251 -4.01 -15.63 9.94
CA MET A 251 -4.95 -16.47 9.16
C MET A 251 -4.72 -17.96 9.32
N ILE A 252 -3.61 -18.38 9.95
CA ILE A 252 -3.24 -19.80 10.05
C ILE A 252 -3.89 -20.46 11.26
N ILE A 253 -4.55 -21.61 11.04
CA ILE A 253 -5.03 -22.48 12.09
C ILE A 253 -4.01 -23.63 12.25
N LYS A 254 -3.23 -23.62 13.34
CA LYS A 254 -2.26 -24.67 13.66
C LYS A 254 -2.85 -25.67 14.65
N ASN A 255 -2.88 -26.97 14.30
CA ASN A 255 -3.38 -28.03 15.18
C ASN A 255 -4.79 -27.76 15.74
N GLY A 256 -5.68 -27.19 14.94
CA GLY A 256 -7.05 -26.84 15.36
C GLY A 256 -7.14 -25.63 16.29
N LYS A 257 -6.03 -24.94 16.58
CA LYS A 257 -6.00 -23.72 17.37
C LYS A 257 -5.90 -22.49 16.46
N ALA A 258 -6.72 -21.49 16.75
CA ALA A 258 -6.59 -20.17 16.12
C ALA A 258 -5.22 -19.54 16.46
N SER A 259 -4.80 -18.62 15.61
CA SER A 259 -3.60 -17.82 15.84
C SER A 259 -3.69 -17.05 17.16
N ALA A 260 -2.54 -16.60 17.67
CA ALA A 260 -2.50 -15.74 18.85
C ALA A 260 -3.34 -14.47 18.62
N GLU A 261 -3.96 -13.96 19.68
CA GLU A 261 -4.84 -12.79 19.57
C GLU A 261 -4.14 -11.58 18.93
N ASP A 262 -2.88 -11.35 19.26
CA ASP A 262 -2.09 -10.25 18.69
C ASP A 262 -1.85 -10.45 17.19
N SER A 263 -1.60 -11.68 16.73
CA SER A 263 -1.48 -11.99 15.31
C SER A 263 -2.79 -11.72 14.55
N ILE A 264 -3.94 -11.99 15.17
CA ILE A 264 -5.26 -11.70 14.58
C ILE A 264 -5.49 -10.18 14.49
N LYS A 265 -5.13 -9.43 15.56
CA LYS A 265 -5.23 -7.96 15.56
C LYS A 265 -4.32 -7.31 14.53
N GLN A 266 -3.11 -7.87 14.35
CA GLN A 266 -2.17 -7.43 13.34
C GLN A 266 -2.67 -7.76 11.92
N GLU A 267 -3.23 -8.96 11.71
CA GLU A 267 -3.84 -9.34 10.44
C GLU A 267 -4.95 -8.36 10.04
N ARG A 268 -5.78 -7.95 11.00
CA ARG A 268 -6.82 -6.96 10.74
C ARG A 268 -6.23 -5.61 10.31
N LEU A 269 -5.14 -5.15 10.93
CA LEU A 269 -4.44 -3.93 10.50
C LEU A 269 -3.90 -4.03 9.08
N ILE A 270 -3.26 -5.17 8.74
CA ILE A 270 -2.76 -5.44 7.39
C ILE A 270 -3.92 -5.38 6.38
N THR A 271 -5.04 -6.02 6.71
CA THR A 271 -6.24 -6.04 5.87
C THR A 271 -6.78 -4.63 5.65
N GLU A 272 -6.92 -3.82 6.68
CA GLU A 272 -7.42 -2.44 6.56
C GLU A 272 -6.50 -1.56 5.71
N VAL A 273 -5.18 -1.67 5.90
CA VAL A 273 -4.22 -0.86 5.14
C VAL A 273 -4.17 -1.29 3.66
N ALA A 274 -4.15 -2.59 3.38
CA ALA A 274 -4.15 -3.09 2.01
C ALA A 274 -5.49 -2.78 1.29
N THR A 275 -6.62 -2.87 2.03
CA THR A 275 -7.94 -2.47 1.53
C THR A 275 -7.94 -0.98 1.17
N ALA A 276 -7.37 -0.13 2.03
CA ALA A 276 -7.28 1.31 1.76
C ALA A 276 -6.49 1.62 0.49
N VAL A 277 -5.38 0.92 0.26
CA VAL A 277 -4.62 1.08 -0.99
C VAL A 277 -5.50 0.78 -2.20
N LYS A 278 -6.17 -0.37 -2.21
CA LYS A 278 -7.03 -0.75 -3.34
C LYS A 278 -8.23 0.17 -3.52
N LEU A 279 -8.86 0.61 -2.44
CA LEU A 279 -9.96 1.59 -2.51
C LEU A 279 -9.49 2.92 -3.12
N GLN A 280 -8.30 3.41 -2.74
CA GLN A 280 -7.73 4.63 -3.33
C GLN A 280 -7.43 4.45 -4.83
N GLU A 281 -6.92 3.29 -5.26
CA GLU A 281 -6.73 2.96 -6.67
C GLU A 281 -8.05 2.94 -7.46
N LEU A 282 -9.14 2.51 -6.82
CA LEU A 282 -10.50 2.48 -7.39
C LEU A 282 -11.24 3.83 -7.30
N GLY A 283 -10.61 4.86 -6.73
CA GLY A 283 -11.23 6.16 -6.57
C GLY A 283 -12.20 6.27 -5.39
N ILE A 284 -12.09 5.37 -4.40
CA ILE A 284 -12.98 5.30 -3.22
C ILE A 284 -12.21 5.75 -1.97
N SER A 285 -12.88 6.48 -1.08
CA SER A 285 -12.34 6.85 0.23
C SER A 285 -12.10 5.61 1.11
N ALA A 286 -10.94 5.56 1.78
CA ALA A 286 -10.65 4.51 2.74
C ALA A 286 -11.39 4.76 4.06
N LYS A 287 -12.32 3.85 4.38
CA LYS A 287 -13.14 3.88 5.59
C LYS A 287 -12.92 2.60 6.38
N LEU A 288 -12.63 2.71 7.67
CA LEU A 288 -12.52 1.56 8.58
C LEU A 288 -13.88 0.91 8.81
N SER A 289 -13.89 -0.41 9.00
CA SER A 289 -15.09 -1.10 9.47
C SER A 289 -15.42 -0.69 10.92
N PRO A 290 -16.68 -0.86 11.37
CA PRO A 290 -17.03 -0.58 12.78
C PRO A 290 -16.18 -1.36 13.78
N GLU A 291 -15.85 -2.62 13.48
CA GLU A 291 -15.00 -3.48 14.30
C GLU A 291 -13.54 -2.99 14.32
N SER A 292 -13.06 -2.43 13.22
CA SER A 292 -11.72 -1.88 13.11
C SER A 292 -11.60 -0.51 13.78
N MET A 293 -12.68 0.26 13.83
CA MET A 293 -12.70 1.53 14.54
C MET A 293 -12.38 1.38 16.04
N VAL A 294 -12.86 0.33 16.69
CA VAL A 294 -12.56 0.08 18.12
C VAL A 294 -11.12 -0.38 18.36
N MET A 295 -10.40 -0.78 17.28
CA MET A 295 -9.01 -1.24 17.35
C MET A 295 -7.99 -0.11 17.17
N THR A 296 -8.42 1.08 16.75
CA THR A 296 -7.49 2.17 16.38
C THR A 296 -6.55 2.58 17.51
N ASP A 297 -7.03 2.63 18.77
CA ASP A 297 -6.18 2.95 19.92
C ASP A 297 -5.16 1.86 20.23
N TYR A 298 -5.57 0.59 20.08
CA TYR A 298 -4.69 -0.55 20.23
C TYR A 298 -3.57 -0.48 19.16
N TRP A 299 -3.91 -0.31 17.89
CA TRP A 299 -2.93 -0.23 16.83
C TRP A 299 -1.98 0.96 16.97
N ALA A 300 -2.51 2.14 17.34
CA ALA A 300 -1.68 3.32 17.57
C ALA A 300 -0.67 3.12 18.70
N ARG A 301 -1.06 2.45 19.77
CA ARG A 301 -0.16 2.10 20.88
C ARG A 301 0.87 1.06 20.47
N GLU A 302 0.45 -0.06 19.85
CA GLU A 302 1.35 -1.12 19.40
C GLU A 302 2.42 -0.61 18.42
N LEU A 303 2.03 0.21 17.45
CA LEU A 303 2.96 0.81 16.51
C LEU A 303 3.96 1.76 17.18
N LYS A 304 3.55 2.50 18.23
CA LYS A 304 4.44 3.38 19.01
C LYS A 304 5.42 2.59 19.88
N GLU A 305 4.95 1.52 20.52
CA GLU A 305 5.78 0.65 21.38
C GLU A 305 6.73 -0.21 20.56
N ASN A 306 6.29 -0.66 19.39
CA ASN A 306 7.02 -1.56 18.49
C ASN A 306 7.08 -1.02 17.04
N PRO A 307 7.86 0.04 16.75
CA PRO A 307 7.93 0.62 15.40
C PRO A 307 8.39 -0.38 14.31
N CYS A 308 9.05 -1.47 14.68
CA CYS A 308 9.42 -2.54 13.74
C CYS A 308 8.21 -3.29 13.13
N LEU A 309 7.01 -3.18 13.71
CA LEU A 309 5.78 -3.68 13.10
C LEU A 309 5.49 -3.01 11.75
N ILE A 310 6.02 -1.83 11.50
CA ILE A 310 5.95 -1.17 10.20
C ILE A 310 6.59 -2.03 9.10
N ASP A 311 7.67 -2.75 9.39
CA ASP A 311 8.34 -3.62 8.40
C ASP A 311 7.45 -4.81 8.01
N ILE A 312 6.73 -5.36 8.98
CA ILE A 312 5.76 -6.44 8.74
C ILE A 312 4.58 -5.91 7.94
N LEU A 313 4.04 -4.77 8.36
CA LEU A 313 2.94 -4.11 7.68
C LEU A 313 3.29 -3.76 6.23
N GLU A 314 4.48 -3.19 6.00
CA GLU A 314 4.99 -2.89 4.67
C GLU A 314 5.06 -4.12 3.78
N ARG A 315 5.68 -5.19 4.29
CA ARG A 315 5.83 -6.45 3.55
C ARG A 315 4.48 -7.07 3.18
N ASP A 316 3.59 -7.18 4.15
CA ASP A 316 2.36 -7.94 3.99
C ASP A 316 1.29 -7.15 3.21
N VAL A 317 1.26 -5.82 3.34
CA VAL A 317 0.44 -4.94 2.50
C VAL A 317 0.90 -5.00 1.04
N ASN A 318 2.21 -4.86 0.78
CA ASN A 318 2.74 -4.95 -0.58
C ASN A 318 2.41 -6.31 -1.21
N ASN A 319 2.64 -7.42 -0.48
CA ASN A 319 2.38 -8.75 -1.00
C ASN A 319 0.88 -8.98 -1.29
N ALA A 320 -0.01 -8.50 -0.42
CA ALA A 320 -1.45 -8.63 -0.62
C ALA A 320 -1.93 -7.86 -1.85
N VAL A 321 -1.52 -6.60 -1.99
CA VAL A 321 -1.90 -5.76 -3.14
C VAL A 321 -1.28 -6.28 -4.43
N ASP A 322 -0.01 -6.70 -4.42
CA ASP A 322 0.64 -7.32 -5.58
C ASP A 322 -0.08 -8.58 -6.05
N MET A 323 -0.62 -9.38 -5.12
CA MET A 323 -1.42 -10.56 -5.47
C MET A 323 -2.74 -10.18 -6.15
N LEU A 324 -3.42 -9.13 -5.67
CA LEU A 324 -4.63 -8.61 -6.32
C LEU A 324 -4.32 -8.07 -7.72
N HIS A 325 -3.22 -7.33 -7.88
CA HIS A 325 -2.78 -6.84 -9.19
C HIS A 325 -2.45 -7.98 -10.17
N LYS A 326 -1.89 -9.10 -9.71
CA LYS A 326 -1.70 -10.30 -10.54
C LYS A 326 -3.05 -10.83 -11.04
N ALA A 327 -4.01 -11.01 -10.13
CA ALA A 327 -5.34 -11.47 -10.49
C ALA A 327 -6.02 -10.53 -11.51
N GLU A 328 -5.93 -9.20 -11.31
CA GLU A 328 -6.45 -8.18 -12.25
C GLU A 328 -5.85 -8.28 -13.65
N ARG A 329 -4.55 -8.61 -13.75
CA ARG A 329 -3.88 -8.85 -15.04
C ARG A 329 -4.23 -10.20 -15.69
N GLY A 330 -5.08 -11.00 -15.07
CA GLY A 330 -5.44 -12.33 -15.53
C GLY A 330 -4.40 -13.41 -15.24
N GLU A 331 -3.44 -13.14 -14.36
CA GLU A 331 -2.45 -14.11 -13.92
C GLU A 331 -3.04 -14.98 -12.82
N LYS A 332 -3.00 -16.32 -12.97
CA LYS A 332 -3.45 -17.21 -11.92
C LYS A 332 -2.56 -17.10 -10.69
N VAL A 333 -3.20 -16.95 -9.54
CA VAL A 333 -2.53 -17.00 -8.25
C VAL A 333 -2.25 -18.45 -7.90
N GLU A 334 -0.96 -18.82 -7.95
CA GLU A 334 -0.52 -20.17 -7.61
C GLU A 334 -0.72 -20.43 -6.11
N LEU A 335 -1.31 -21.61 -5.80
CA LEU A 335 -1.42 -22.09 -4.44
C LEU A 335 -0.12 -22.76 -4.02
N ASN A 336 0.40 -22.42 -2.85
CA ASN A 336 1.58 -23.07 -2.30
C ASN A 336 1.27 -24.54 -1.99
N SER A 337 1.97 -25.47 -2.64
CA SER A 337 1.82 -26.92 -2.45
C SER A 337 2.40 -27.45 -1.12
N LYS A 338 2.82 -26.54 -0.21
CA LYS A 338 3.41 -26.89 1.10
C LYS A 338 2.43 -26.56 2.23
N THR A 339 1.48 -27.43 2.45
CA THR A 339 0.77 -27.61 3.74
C THR A 339 0.63 -29.07 4.06
#